data_68647fa5d66fa6177206cfc84411f992
#
_entry.id   68647fa5d66fa6177206cfc84411f992
#
_cell.length_a   1.000
_cell.length_b   1.000
_cell.length_c   1.000
_cell.angle_alpha   90.00
_cell.angle_beta   90.00
_cell.angle_gamma   90.00
#
_symmetry.space_group_name_H-M   'P 1'
#
loop_
_entity.id
_entity.type
_entity.pdbx_description
1 polymer ?
#
loop_
_entity_poly.entity_id
_entity_poly.type
_entity_poly.pdbx_seq_one_letter_code
_entity_poly.pdbx_strand_id
1 'polypeptide(L)'
;QEKNPDIQIVGVDPVGSLYYDYFHTGQLTQPHTYVLEGIGEDFMPSTMDFQFVDDVVRVNDKECFQMTRRLVREEGLYIGGSCGAAVAGALKYLRRVDRAGLRAVVLLPDSATKYLSKIFNDEWMRENGFLEPDSGLGTVADMLRSRPKGHKLVGVRPDAKVTEVIGVLKLHGISQVPVTLDSKLQGVVFEKRLLENALQRDRAEVPVVDLVDASYCTVDRDTEVSVLTELFRRFKVAIVLDPKNQPVDIITRIDLIDFISQAQSAAKVKA
;
A
#
# COMPACT_ATOMS: atom_id res chain seq x y z
N GLN A 1 -13.83 6.35 33.35
CA GLN A 1 -12.80 6.76 34.36
C GLN A 1 -13.18 6.38 35.79
N GLU A 2 -14.46 6.40 36.19
CA GLU A 2 -14.86 5.97 37.55
C GLU A 2 -14.34 4.55 37.95
N LYS A 3 -14.34 3.60 37.02
CA LYS A 3 -13.88 2.21 37.29
C LYS A 3 -12.42 1.98 36.97
N ASN A 4 -11.83 2.82 36.12
CA ASN A 4 -10.42 2.77 35.74
C ASN A 4 -9.92 4.20 35.49
N PRO A 5 -9.31 4.84 36.51
CA PRO A 5 -8.84 6.21 36.40
C PRO A 5 -7.65 6.37 35.42
N ASP A 6 -6.93 5.28 35.11
CA ASP A 6 -5.77 5.30 34.21
C ASP A 6 -6.18 5.19 32.72
N ILE A 7 -7.48 5.01 32.42
CA ILE A 7 -7.94 4.94 31.04
C ILE A 7 -7.83 6.32 30.39
N GLN A 8 -7.18 6.36 29.24
CA GLN A 8 -7.07 7.57 28.44
C GLN A 8 -8.17 7.60 27.37
N ILE A 9 -8.90 8.71 27.32
CA ILE A 9 -9.93 8.98 26.31
C ILE A 9 -9.37 9.90 25.25
N VAL A 10 -9.27 9.40 24.03
CA VAL A 10 -8.71 10.16 22.91
C VAL A 10 -9.80 10.45 21.88
N GLY A 11 -10.05 11.73 21.64
CA GLY A 11 -10.93 12.19 20.58
C GLY A 11 -10.26 12.13 19.21
N VAL A 12 -11.06 11.92 18.18
CA VAL A 12 -10.61 12.04 16.78
C VAL A 12 -11.47 13.08 16.09
N ASP A 13 -10.83 14.07 15.47
CA ASP A 13 -11.50 15.22 14.91
C ASP A 13 -11.06 15.48 13.46
N PRO A 14 -11.98 15.73 12.50
CA PRO A 14 -11.62 16.01 11.13
C PRO A 14 -11.03 17.43 10.98
N VAL A 15 -10.12 17.57 10.01
CA VAL A 15 -9.64 18.89 9.57
C VAL A 15 -10.85 19.70 9.09
N GLY A 16 -11.10 20.85 9.70
CA GLY A 16 -12.25 21.69 9.44
C GLY A 16 -13.25 21.78 10.59
N SER A 17 -13.23 20.83 11.52
CA SER A 17 -14.00 20.87 12.76
C SER A 17 -13.32 21.72 13.83
N LEU A 18 -14.07 22.07 14.88
CA LEU A 18 -13.63 22.95 15.96
C LEU A 18 -12.91 22.25 17.11
N TYR A 19 -13.13 20.95 17.33
CA TYR A 19 -12.75 20.29 18.58
C TYR A 19 -11.26 20.22 18.81
N TYR A 20 -10.47 19.90 17.78
CA TYR A 20 -9.01 19.83 17.91
C TYR A 20 -8.39 21.16 18.33
N ASP A 21 -8.75 22.25 17.64
CA ASP A 21 -8.17 23.55 17.93
C ASP A 21 -8.63 24.05 19.32
N TYR A 22 -9.90 23.88 19.64
CA TYR A 22 -10.41 24.25 20.96
C TYR A 22 -9.72 23.46 22.08
N PHE A 23 -9.56 22.16 21.93
CA PHE A 23 -8.89 21.33 22.94
C PHE A 23 -7.46 21.79 23.21
N HIS A 24 -6.69 22.07 22.15
CA HIS A 24 -5.28 22.43 22.29
C HIS A 24 -5.02 23.91 22.60
N THR A 25 -5.94 24.81 22.26
CA THR A 25 -5.70 26.28 22.38
C THR A 25 -6.68 26.98 23.29
N GLY A 26 -7.82 26.39 23.61
CA GLY A 26 -8.92 27.02 24.30
C GLY A 26 -9.69 28.05 23.46
N GLN A 27 -9.39 28.17 22.17
CA GLN A 27 -9.99 29.16 21.29
C GLN A 27 -10.84 28.50 20.21
N LEU A 28 -12.01 29.06 19.94
CA LEU A 28 -12.84 28.66 18.81
C LEU A 28 -12.24 29.25 17.53
N THR A 29 -11.92 28.39 16.58
CA THR A 29 -11.48 28.75 15.25
C THR A 29 -12.67 28.86 14.28
N GLN A 30 -12.42 29.32 13.06
CA GLN A 30 -13.42 29.29 11.98
C GLN A 30 -13.49 27.87 11.40
N PRO A 31 -14.68 27.20 11.46
CA PRO A 31 -14.83 25.90 10.83
C PRO A 31 -14.79 26.03 9.31
N HIS A 32 -14.38 25.00 8.65
CA HIS A 32 -14.46 24.92 7.17
C HIS A 32 -14.91 23.53 6.72
N THR A 33 -15.39 23.46 5.49
CA THR A 33 -16.02 22.25 4.93
C THR A 33 -15.03 21.07 4.88
N TYR A 34 -15.50 19.92 5.30
CA TYR A 34 -14.93 18.59 5.12
C TYR A 34 -16.02 17.64 4.63
N VAL A 35 -15.64 16.50 4.06
CA VAL A 35 -16.58 15.58 3.39
C VAL A 35 -16.96 14.39 4.28
N LEU A 36 -16.19 14.17 5.34
CA LEU A 36 -16.44 13.10 6.31
C LEU A 36 -17.74 13.35 7.07
N GLU A 37 -18.60 12.35 7.12
CA GLU A 37 -19.92 12.44 7.79
C GLU A 37 -19.90 11.76 9.16
N GLY A 38 -20.70 12.29 10.09
CA GLY A 38 -20.95 11.71 11.41
C GLY A 38 -19.84 11.88 12.43
N ILE A 39 -18.95 12.84 12.22
CA ILE A 39 -17.85 13.20 13.12
C ILE A 39 -17.49 14.67 12.91
N GLY A 40 -17.01 15.32 13.99
CA GLY A 40 -16.69 16.76 13.99
C GLY A 40 -17.94 17.63 14.07
N GLU A 41 -17.75 18.92 14.36
CA GLU A 41 -18.81 19.93 14.45
C GLU A 41 -18.28 21.31 14.03
N ASP A 42 -19.21 22.17 13.60
CA ASP A 42 -18.98 23.58 13.29
C ASP A 42 -19.43 24.53 14.42
N PHE A 43 -19.95 23.98 15.52
CA PHE A 43 -20.28 24.66 16.73
C PHE A 43 -19.89 23.84 17.97
N MET A 44 -19.93 24.42 19.17
CA MET A 44 -19.62 23.70 20.41
C MET A 44 -20.93 23.25 21.07
N PRO A 45 -21.30 21.95 20.99
CA PRO A 45 -22.49 21.45 21.64
C PRO A 45 -22.33 21.42 23.17
N SER A 46 -23.41 21.73 23.90
CA SER A 46 -23.40 21.72 25.36
C SER A 46 -23.14 20.35 25.99
N THR A 47 -23.24 19.29 25.22
CA THR A 47 -22.98 17.91 25.65
C THR A 47 -21.51 17.52 25.52
N MET A 48 -20.66 18.33 24.84
CA MET A 48 -19.24 18.09 24.75
C MET A 48 -18.52 18.63 25.99
N ASP A 49 -17.91 17.73 26.74
CA ASP A 49 -17.19 18.07 27.96
C ASP A 49 -15.74 17.57 27.87
N PHE A 50 -14.83 18.48 27.62
CA PHE A 50 -13.41 18.19 27.46
C PHE A 50 -12.69 17.79 28.74
N GLN A 51 -13.32 17.94 29.95
CA GLN A 51 -12.69 17.47 31.16
C GLN A 51 -12.48 15.95 31.22
N PHE A 52 -13.21 15.20 30.36
CA PHE A 52 -13.09 13.74 30.25
C PHE A 52 -12.25 13.31 29.06
N VAL A 53 -11.64 14.22 28.30
CA VAL A 53 -10.83 13.94 27.12
C VAL A 53 -9.38 14.24 27.44
N ASP A 54 -8.50 13.25 27.26
CA ASP A 54 -7.06 13.35 27.55
C ASP A 54 -6.26 13.88 26.37
N ASP A 55 -6.76 13.67 25.14
CA ASP A 55 -6.12 14.16 23.91
C ASP A 55 -7.10 14.18 22.74
N VAL A 56 -6.83 15.00 21.74
CA VAL A 56 -7.57 15.03 20.46
C VAL A 56 -6.59 14.93 19.30
N VAL A 57 -6.86 14.01 18.37
CA VAL A 57 -6.05 13.75 17.18
C VAL A 57 -6.79 14.21 15.94
N ARG A 58 -6.09 14.95 15.06
CA ARG A 58 -6.65 15.45 13.81
C ARG A 58 -6.43 14.46 12.66
N VAL A 59 -7.48 14.27 11.84
CA VAL A 59 -7.50 13.43 10.64
C VAL A 59 -8.07 14.20 9.44
N ASN A 60 -7.69 13.81 8.22
CA ASN A 60 -8.27 14.38 6.99
C ASN A 60 -9.15 13.37 6.26
N ASP A 61 -10.02 13.85 5.36
CA ASP A 61 -10.99 13.05 4.63
C ASP A 61 -10.34 11.89 3.86
N LYS A 62 -9.26 12.18 3.12
CA LYS A 62 -8.56 11.18 2.29
C LYS A 62 -8.06 10.01 3.12
N GLU A 63 -7.37 10.26 4.23
CA GLU A 63 -6.87 9.20 5.10
C GLU A 63 -7.99 8.40 5.77
N CYS A 64 -9.11 9.07 6.13
CA CYS A 64 -10.25 8.40 6.73
C CYS A 64 -10.94 7.44 5.76
N PHE A 65 -11.20 7.89 4.53
CA PHE A 65 -11.86 7.07 3.51
C PHE A 65 -10.97 5.93 3.02
N GLN A 66 -9.68 6.16 2.86
CA GLN A 66 -8.73 5.11 2.54
C GLN A 66 -8.64 4.06 3.67
N MET A 67 -8.64 4.49 4.94
CA MET A 67 -8.66 3.59 6.09
C MET A 67 -9.96 2.78 6.14
N THR A 68 -11.13 3.41 5.90
CA THR A 68 -12.42 2.71 5.81
C THR A 68 -12.36 1.57 4.80
N ARG A 69 -11.89 1.84 3.58
CA ARG A 69 -11.77 0.86 2.51
C ARG A 69 -10.78 -0.26 2.86
N ARG A 70 -9.68 0.08 3.53
CA ARG A 70 -8.70 -0.91 4.01
C ARG A 70 -9.31 -1.86 5.03
N LEU A 71 -10.03 -1.36 6.02
CA LEU A 71 -10.66 -2.16 7.07
C LEU A 71 -11.71 -3.12 6.50
N VAL A 72 -12.48 -2.68 5.48
CA VAL A 72 -13.41 -3.56 4.78
C VAL A 72 -12.66 -4.69 4.06
N ARG A 73 -11.60 -4.37 3.34
CA ARG A 73 -10.86 -5.32 2.49
C ARG A 73 -9.94 -6.25 3.29
N GLU A 74 -9.25 -5.72 4.30
CA GLU A 74 -8.20 -6.43 5.02
C GLU A 74 -8.73 -7.15 6.26
N GLU A 75 -9.78 -6.60 6.91
CA GLU A 75 -10.34 -7.10 8.17
C GLU A 75 -11.79 -7.61 8.05
N GLY A 76 -12.43 -7.40 6.89
CA GLY A 76 -13.84 -7.79 6.68
C GLY A 76 -14.84 -6.95 7.48
N LEU A 77 -14.45 -5.78 7.99
CA LEU A 77 -15.30 -4.89 8.79
C LEU A 77 -16.11 -3.97 7.87
N TYR A 78 -17.42 -4.22 7.76
CA TYR A 78 -18.33 -3.45 6.92
C TYR A 78 -18.80 -2.18 7.64
N ILE A 79 -17.97 -1.13 7.62
CA ILE A 79 -18.07 0.09 8.43
C ILE A 79 -18.11 1.38 7.59
N GLY A 80 -18.56 2.48 8.20
CA GLY A 80 -18.64 3.80 7.57
C GLY A 80 -17.39 4.66 7.72
N GLY A 81 -17.45 5.89 7.18
CA GLY A 81 -16.31 6.83 7.13
C GLY A 81 -15.78 7.25 8.49
N SER A 82 -16.67 7.53 9.44
CA SER A 82 -16.31 7.90 10.82
C SER A 82 -15.57 6.78 11.55
N CYS A 83 -15.86 5.52 11.23
CA CYS A 83 -15.12 4.37 11.76
C CYS A 83 -13.68 4.34 11.22
N GLY A 84 -13.49 4.61 9.92
CA GLY A 84 -12.16 4.75 9.34
C GLY A 84 -11.37 5.91 9.97
N ALA A 85 -12.05 7.02 10.25
CA ALA A 85 -11.47 8.15 10.97
C ALA A 85 -11.01 7.74 12.38
N ALA A 86 -11.87 7.05 13.13
CA ALA A 86 -11.55 6.59 14.47
C ALA A 86 -10.32 5.69 14.50
N VAL A 87 -10.20 4.74 13.54
CA VAL A 87 -9.01 3.86 13.43
C VAL A 87 -7.77 4.63 12.95
N ALA A 88 -7.91 5.55 11.98
CA ALA A 88 -6.79 6.37 11.52
C ALA A 88 -6.24 7.25 12.64
N GLY A 89 -7.12 7.90 13.42
CA GLY A 89 -6.74 8.68 14.59
C GLY A 89 -6.10 7.84 15.68
N ALA A 90 -6.67 6.67 15.99
CA ALA A 90 -6.11 5.74 16.96
C ALA A 90 -4.68 5.30 16.56
N LEU A 91 -4.43 4.97 15.30
CA LEU A 91 -3.10 4.61 14.81
C LEU A 91 -2.12 5.79 14.91
N LYS A 92 -2.54 7.03 14.59
CA LYS A 92 -1.72 8.23 14.79
C LYS A 92 -1.32 8.40 16.25
N TYR A 93 -2.29 8.29 17.16
CA TYR A 93 -2.07 8.41 18.60
C TYR A 93 -1.08 7.35 19.09
N LEU A 94 -1.34 6.07 18.80
CA LEU A 94 -0.52 4.96 19.25
C LEU A 94 0.92 5.03 18.75
N ARG A 95 1.13 5.45 17.49
CA ARG A 95 2.47 5.68 16.92
C ARG A 95 3.22 6.82 17.62
N ARG A 96 2.50 7.86 18.06
CA ARG A 96 3.09 8.99 18.79
C ARG A 96 3.49 8.59 20.21
N VAL A 97 2.65 7.80 20.89
CA VAL A 97 2.91 7.32 22.25
C VAL A 97 4.01 6.27 22.28
N ASP A 98 4.12 5.43 21.23
CA ASP A 98 5.15 4.40 21.02
C ASP A 98 5.49 3.57 22.27
N ARG A 99 4.45 3.08 22.98
CA ARG A 99 4.59 2.28 24.20
C ARG A 99 4.12 0.84 23.96
N ALA A 100 5.01 -0.12 24.17
CA ALA A 100 4.66 -1.53 24.06
C ALA A 100 3.62 -1.96 25.09
N GLY A 101 2.77 -2.92 24.72
CA GLY A 101 1.76 -3.50 25.61
C GLY A 101 0.50 -2.64 25.83
N LEU A 102 0.38 -1.49 25.16
CA LEU A 102 -0.86 -0.72 25.15
C LEU A 102 -2.01 -1.51 24.53
N ARG A 103 -3.16 -1.47 25.17
CA ARG A 103 -4.42 -1.98 24.64
C ARG A 103 -5.30 -0.79 24.29
N ALA A 104 -5.67 -0.65 23.01
CA ALA A 104 -6.58 0.37 22.54
C ALA A 104 -7.94 -0.26 22.17
N VAL A 105 -9.03 0.43 22.49
CA VAL A 105 -10.39 0.12 22.05
C VAL A 105 -10.85 1.26 21.18
N VAL A 106 -11.34 0.95 19.98
CA VAL A 106 -11.85 1.93 19.01
C VAL A 106 -13.34 1.71 18.82
N LEU A 107 -14.14 2.75 18.99
CA LEU A 107 -15.56 2.72 18.73
C LEU A 107 -15.80 2.86 17.22
N LEU A 108 -16.57 1.93 16.64
CA LEU A 108 -16.98 1.93 15.24
C LEU A 108 -18.51 2.13 15.18
N PRO A 109 -18.98 3.38 14.98
CA PRO A 109 -20.37 3.74 15.31
C PRO A 109 -21.41 3.31 14.26
N ASP A 110 -21.04 3.08 13.00
CA ASP A 110 -22.01 2.76 11.95
C ASP A 110 -21.48 1.76 10.91
N SER A 111 -22.33 1.46 9.91
CA SER A 111 -22.04 0.52 8.83
C SER A 111 -21.86 1.19 7.48
N ALA A 112 -21.21 0.50 6.55
CA ALA A 112 -20.92 0.94 5.18
C ALA A 112 -22.18 1.19 4.32
N THR A 113 -23.34 0.70 4.71
CA THR A 113 -24.55 0.69 3.86
C THR A 113 -24.94 2.07 3.34
N LYS A 114 -24.72 3.13 4.13
CA LYS A 114 -25.05 4.51 3.74
C LYS A 114 -24.05 5.13 2.75
N TYR A 115 -22.89 4.51 2.54
CA TYR A 115 -21.75 5.12 1.84
C TYR A 115 -21.35 4.40 0.56
N LEU A 116 -22.20 3.48 0.07
CA LEU A 116 -21.92 2.69 -1.14
C LEU A 116 -21.71 3.54 -2.40
N SER A 117 -22.47 4.64 -2.52
CA SER A 117 -22.36 5.57 -3.65
C SER A 117 -21.26 6.64 -3.47
N LYS A 118 -20.58 6.66 -2.32
CA LYS A 118 -19.54 7.63 -1.97
C LYS A 118 -18.21 6.91 -1.73
N ILE A 119 -17.91 6.57 -0.48
CA ILE A 119 -16.61 6.00 -0.06
C ILE A 119 -16.28 4.69 -0.82
N PHE A 120 -17.30 3.91 -1.20
CA PHE A 120 -17.12 2.63 -1.90
C PHE A 120 -17.33 2.73 -3.42
N ASN A 121 -17.57 3.93 -3.95
CA ASN A 121 -17.59 4.22 -5.38
C ASN A 121 -16.25 4.85 -5.79
N ASP A 122 -15.51 4.20 -6.70
CA ASP A 122 -14.19 4.66 -7.13
C ASP A 122 -14.26 5.97 -7.92
N GLU A 123 -15.31 6.18 -8.73
CA GLU A 123 -15.50 7.41 -9.47
C GLU A 123 -15.69 8.59 -8.53
N TRP A 124 -16.61 8.47 -7.56
CA TRP A 124 -16.81 9.48 -6.52
C TRP A 124 -15.52 9.79 -5.74
N MET A 125 -14.76 8.76 -5.39
CA MET A 125 -13.48 8.92 -4.68
C MET A 125 -12.43 9.66 -5.51
N ARG A 126 -12.39 9.41 -6.84
CA ARG A 126 -11.47 10.13 -7.76
C ARG A 126 -11.90 11.58 -7.98
N GLU A 127 -13.20 11.83 -8.21
CA GLU A 127 -13.75 13.17 -8.38
C GLU A 127 -13.48 14.08 -7.18
N ASN A 128 -13.46 13.51 -5.97
CA ASN A 128 -13.15 14.23 -4.74
C ASN A 128 -11.66 14.23 -4.35
N GLY A 129 -10.77 13.66 -5.20
CA GLY A 129 -9.33 13.65 -4.95
C GLY A 129 -8.86 12.67 -3.86
N PHE A 130 -9.70 11.73 -3.45
CA PHE A 130 -9.40 10.74 -2.41
C PHE A 130 -8.75 9.46 -2.95
N LEU A 131 -8.92 9.18 -4.25
CA LEU A 131 -8.12 8.24 -5.02
C LEU A 131 -7.33 9.00 -6.08
N GLU A 132 -6.14 8.48 -6.37
CA GLU A 132 -5.39 9.01 -7.51
C GLU A 132 -6.25 8.84 -8.78
N PRO A 133 -6.16 9.78 -9.74
CA PRO A 133 -6.80 9.60 -11.04
C PRO A 133 -6.42 8.24 -11.60
N ASP A 134 -7.37 7.56 -12.21
CA ASP A 134 -7.03 6.40 -13.03
C ASP A 134 -5.99 6.87 -14.04
N SER A 135 -4.79 6.32 -13.96
CA SER A 135 -3.69 6.74 -14.84
C SER A 135 -4.01 6.46 -16.31
N GLY A 136 -5.11 5.76 -16.59
CA GLY A 136 -5.45 5.28 -17.93
C GLY A 136 -4.41 4.30 -18.49
N LEU A 137 -3.44 3.91 -17.67
CA LEU A 137 -2.35 3.03 -18.07
C LEU A 137 -2.77 1.55 -18.12
N GLY A 138 -3.98 1.22 -17.61
CA GLY A 138 -4.46 -0.15 -17.57
C GLY A 138 -3.81 -1.00 -16.47
N THR A 139 -3.82 -2.31 -16.67
CA THR A 139 -3.38 -3.32 -15.69
C THR A 139 -2.03 -3.95 -16.07
N VAL A 140 -1.48 -4.73 -15.14
CA VAL A 140 -0.33 -5.62 -15.41
C VAL A 140 -0.61 -6.53 -16.60
N ALA A 141 -1.84 -7.04 -16.77
CA ALA A 141 -2.20 -7.85 -17.94
C ALA A 141 -2.05 -7.07 -19.26
N ASP A 142 -2.37 -5.78 -19.29
CA ASP A 142 -2.19 -4.92 -20.46
C ASP A 142 -0.70 -4.74 -20.78
N MET A 143 0.09 -4.50 -19.74
CA MET A 143 1.54 -4.37 -19.85
C MET A 143 2.19 -5.66 -20.39
N LEU A 144 1.76 -6.83 -19.89
CA LEU A 144 2.28 -8.11 -20.37
C LEU A 144 1.86 -8.41 -21.81
N ARG A 145 0.67 -7.97 -22.25
CA ARG A 145 0.20 -8.09 -23.63
C ARG A 145 1.03 -7.27 -24.64
N SER A 146 1.61 -6.16 -24.19
CA SER A 146 2.48 -5.32 -25.03
C SER A 146 3.86 -5.93 -25.27
N ARG A 147 4.26 -6.97 -24.54
CA ARG A 147 5.54 -7.64 -24.69
C ARG A 147 5.63 -8.47 -25.98
N PRO A 148 6.84 -8.70 -26.50
CA PRO A 148 7.02 -9.57 -27.65
C PRO A 148 6.44 -10.97 -27.43
N LYS A 149 5.81 -11.53 -28.48
CA LYS A 149 5.26 -12.88 -28.43
C LYS A 149 6.37 -13.89 -28.11
N GLY A 150 6.09 -14.81 -27.18
CA GLY A 150 7.03 -15.86 -26.79
C GLY A 150 7.92 -15.50 -25.59
N HIS A 151 7.72 -14.33 -24.98
CA HIS A 151 8.35 -14.02 -23.68
C HIS A 151 7.97 -15.08 -22.65
N LYS A 152 8.97 -15.68 -22.00
CA LYS A 152 8.78 -16.66 -20.94
C LYS A 152 9.64 -16.26 -19.74
N LEU A 153 9.10 -16.46 -18.56
CA LEU A 153 9.86 -16.26 -17.33
C LEU A 153 11.04 -17.26 -17.32
N VAL A 154 12.23 -16.71 -17.20
CA VAL A 154 13.46 -17.49 -16.97
C VAL A 154 13.63 -17.61 -15.47
N GLY A 155 13.65 -18.81 -14.93
CA GLY A 155 13.86 -19.10 -13.51
C GLY A 155 14.97 -20.12 -13.32
N VAL A 156 15.47 -20.21 -12.09
CA VAL A 156 16.49 -21.20 -11.70
C VAL A 156 16.02 -21.98 -10.48
N ARG A 157 16.56 -23.18 -10.28
CA ARG A 157 16.30 -23.98 -9.08
C ARG A 157 17.12 -23.49 -7.89
N PRO A 158 16.68 -23.75 -6.64
CA PRO A 158 17.40 -23.34 -5.44
C PRO A 158 18.81 -23.97 -5.33
N ASP A 159 18.97 -25.18 -5.85
CA ASP A 159 20.21 -25.95 -5.81
C ASP A 159 21.17 -25.61 -6.98
N ALA A 160 20.77 -24.75 -7.91
CA ALA A 160 21.63 -24.30 -8.99
C ALA A 160 22.88 -23.59 -8.43
N LYS A 161 24.02 -23.82 -9.07
CA LYS A 161 25.30 -23.20 -8.66
C LYS A 161 25.37 -21.75 -9.16
N VAL A 162 26.10 -20.91 -8.44
CA VAL A 162 26.32 -19.50 -8.82
C VAL A 162 26.84 -19.39 -10.25
N THR A 163 27.76 -20.26 -10.66
CA THR A 163 28.30 -20.28 -12.03
C THR A 163 27.26 -20.56 -13.10
N GLU A 164 26.32 -21.46 -12.84
CA GLU A 164 25.19 -21.77 -13.74
C GLU A 164 24.27 -20.57 -13.88
N VAL A 165 23.93 -19.93 -12.75
CA VAL A 165 23.06 -18.74 -12.74
C VAL A 165 23.70 -17.57 -13.49
N ILE A 166 24.99 -17.33 -13.34
CA ILE A 166 25.73 -16.34 -14.13
C ILE A 166 25.62 -16.67 -15.64
N GLY A 167 25.71 -17.93 -16.00
CA GLY A 167 25.50 -18.38 -17.38
C GLY A 167 24.10 -18.03 -17.91
N VAL A 168 23.07 -18.29 -17.11
CA VAL A 168 21.67 -17.96 -17.42
C VAL A 168 21.48 -16.45 -17.62
N LEU A 169 22.00 -15.61 -16.70
CA LEU A 169 21.89 -14.15 -16.81
C LEU A 169 22.54 -13.65 -18.11
N LYS A 170 23.74 -14.13 -18.44
CA LYS A 170 24.45 -13.76 -19.65
C LYS A 170 23.71 -14.22 -20.92
N LEU A 171 23.21 -15.46 -20.93
CA LEU A 171 22.54 -16.05 -22.11
C LEU A 171 21.26 -15.26 -22.45
N HIS A 172 20.51 -14.81 -21.43
CA HIS A 172 19.24 -14.11 -21.61
C HIS A 172 19.36 -12.58 -21.54
N GLY A 173 20.55 -12.02 -21.27
CA GLY A 173 20.75 -10.58 -21.14
C GLY A 173 19.95 -9.95 -19.99
N ILE A 174 19.78 -10.67 -18.88
CA ILE A 174 19.00 -10.24 -17.71
C ILE A 174 19.90 -10.04 -16.50
N SER A 175 19.50 -9.16 -15.58
CA SER A 175 20.26 -8.81 -14.36
C SER A 175 19.65 -9.38 -13.07
N GLN A 176 18.54 -10.12 -13.18
CA GLN A 176 17.88 -10.80 -12.08
C GLN A 176 17.15 -12.03 -12.54
N VAL A 177 17.01 -13.01 -11.65
CA VAL A 177 16.33 -14.27 -11.95
C VAL A 177 15.57 -14.77 -10.73
N PRO A 178 14.28 -15.14 -10.84
CA PRO A 178 13.54 -15.78 -9.78
C PRO A 178 14.07 -17.20 -9.52
N VAL A 179 14.14 -17.54 -8.24
CA VAL A 179 14.46 -18.89 -7.77
C VAL A 179 13.16 -19.60 -7.46
N THR A 180 12.92 -20.73 -8.10
CA THR A 180 11.65 -21.47 -7.98
C THR A 180 11.87 -22.93 -7.67
N LEU A 181 11.03 -23.47 -6.78
CA LEU A 181 10.97 -24.90 -6.47
C LEU A 181 9.52 -25.36 -6.61
N ASP A 182 9.27 -26.39 -7.40
CA ASP A 182 7.93 -26.93 -7.65
C ASP A 182 6.91 -25.86 -8.01
N SER A 183 7.30 -24.97 -8.91
CA SER A 183 6.52 -23.79 -9.35
C SER A 183 6.23 -22.76 -8.26
N LYS A 184 6.85 -22.84 -7.08
CA LYS A 184 6.72 -21.86 -6.00
C LYS A 184 7.95 -20.95 -5.96
N LEU A 185 7.70 -19.66 -5.83
CA LEU A 185 8.75 -18.66 -5.69
C LEU A 185 9.47 -18.83 -4.34
N GLN A 186 10.79 -18.94 -4.37
CA GLN A 186 11.65 -18.98 -3.17
C GLN A 186 12.32 -17.62 -2.92
N GLY A 187 12.47 -16.80 -3.94
CA GLY A 187 13.08 -15.48 -3.89
C GLY A 187 13.60 -15.04 -5.25
N VAL A 188 14.35 -13.96 -5.28
CA VAL A 188 14.97 -13.43 -6.50
C VAL A 188 16.47 -13.23 -6.27
N VAL A 189 17.28 -13.60 -7.23
CA VAL A 189 18.73 -13.33 -7.22
C VAL A 189 19.04 -12.22 -8.20
N PHE A 190 19.82 -11.24 -7.74
CA PHE A 190 20.25 -10.08 -8.52
C PHE A 190 21.75 -10.19 -8.85
N GLU A 191 22.13 -9.68 -10.03
CA GLU A 191 23.51 -9.61 -10.51
C GLU A 191 24.47 -9.05 -9.45
N LYS A 192 24.05 -8.01 -8.71
CA LYS A 192 24.85 -7.41 -7.63
C LYS A 192 25.26 -8.44 -6.57
N ARG A 193 24.33 -9.32 -6.15
CA ARG A 193 24.61 -10.36 -5.14
C ARG A 193 25.57 -11.41 -5.67
N LEU A 194 25.46 -11.75 -6.96
CA LEU A 194 26.39 -12.68 -7.60
C LEU A 194 27.79 -12.07 -7.72
N LEU A 195 27.90 -10.78 -8.03
CA LEU A 195 29.17 -10.06 -8.07
C LEU A 195 29.82 -10.01 -6.68
N GLU A 196 29.09 -9.65 -5.65
CA GLU A 196 29.56 -9.65 -4.26
C GLU A 196 30.06 -11.03 -3.82
N ASN A 197 29.38 -12.09 -4.25
CA ASN A 197 29.78 -13.47 -3.98
C ASN A 197 31.03 -13.87 -4.78
N ALA A 198 31.12 -13.50 -6.05
CA ALA A 198 32.26 -13.83 -6.92
C ALA A 198 33.57 -13.18 -6.46
N LEU A 199 33.50 -12.06 -5.74
CA LEU A 199 34.68 -11.40 -5.17
C LEU A 199 35.26 -12.14 -3.94
N GLN A 200 34.51 -13.10 -3.37
CA GLN A 200 34.93 -13.93 -2.25
C GLN A 200 35.50 -15.26 -2.79
N ARG A 201 36.76 -15.58 -2.48
CA ARG A 201 37.40 -16.82 -2.91
C ARG A 201 36.60 -18.04 -2.45
N ASP A 202 36.47 -19.05 -3.32
CA ASP A 202 35.83 -20.36 -3.08
C ASP A 202 34.28 -20.40 -3.00
N ARG A 203 33.56 -19.40 -3.53
CA ARG A 203 32.09 -19.37 -3.48
C ARG A 203 31.38 -19.64 -4.83
N ALA A 204 32.09 -20.08 -5.84
CA ALA A 204 31.50 -20.38 -7.18
C ALA A 204 30.51 -21.58 -7.15
N GLU A 205 30.67 -22.49 -6.21
CA GLU A 205 29.89 -23.71 -6.05
C GLU A 205 28.74 -23.59 -5.00
N VAL A 206 28.53 -22.40 -4.42
CA VAL A 206 27.47 -22.16 -3.44
C VAL A 206 26.09 -22.27 -4.13
N PRO A 207 25.10 -22.93 -3.51
CA PRO A 207 23.72 -22.95 -4.02
C PRO A 207 23.15 -21.55 -4.07
N VAL A 208 22.42 -21.25 -5.13
CA VAL A 208 21.88 -19.88 -5.38
C VAL A 208 20.84 -19.47 -4.35
N VAL A 209 20.19 -20.40 -3.67
CA VAL A 209 19.22 -20.11 -2.60
C VAL A 209 19.82 -19.30 -1.46
N ASP A 210 21.12 -19.45 -1.19
CA ASP A 210 21.83 -18.69 -0.16
C ASP A 210 22.05 -17.21 -0.54
N LEU A 211 21.79 -16.85 -1.78
CA LEU A 211 21.99 -15.52 -2.35
C LEU A 211 20.67 -14.80 -2.70
N VAL A 212 19.52 -15.38 -2.36
CA VAL A 212 18.23 -14.76 -2.62
C VAL A 212 18.08 -13.46 -1.83
N ASP A 213 17.37 -12.51 -2.45
CA ASP A 213 17.12 -11.18 -1.91
C ASP A 213 15.60 -10.97 -1.80
N ALA A 214 15.16 -10.32 -0.74
CA ALA A 214 13.76 -9.98 -0.50
C ALA A 214 13.35 -8.61 -1.10
N SER A 215 14.21 -7.98 -1.92
CA SER A 215 13.93 -6.69 -2.56
C SER A 215 12.98 -6.82 -3.75
N TYR A 216 11.97 -7.67 -3.65
CA TYR A 216 10.92 -7.87 -4.64
C TYR A 216 9.55 -7.81 -4.00
N CYS A 217 8.52 -7.53 -4.80
CA CYS A 217 7.12 -7.70 -4.43
C CYS A 217 6.45 -8.69 -5.37
N THR A 218 5.26 -9.14 -5.01
CA THR A 218 4.41 -9.94 -5.88
C THR A 218 3.16 -9.16 -6.26
N VAL A 219 2.69 -9.35 -7.49
CA VAL A 219 1.48 -8.74 -8.04
C VAL A 219 0.73 -9.77 -8.86
N ASP A 220 -0.55 -9.54 -9.11
CA ASP A 220 -1.36 -10.32 -10.05
C ASP A 220 -1.55 -9.56 -11.38
N ARG A 221 -2.25 -10.21 -12.32
CA ARG A 221 -2.50 -9.63 -13.65
C ARG A 221 -3.49 -8.47 -13.62
N ASP A 222 -4.36 -8.42 -12.62
CA ASP A 222 -5.40 -7.40 -12.48
C ASP A 222 -4.91 -6.18 -11.71
N THR A 223 -3.69 -6.23 -11.16
CA THR A 223 -3.04 -5.10 -10.50
C THR A 223 -2.92 -3.92 -11.46
N GLU A 224 -3.39 -2.74 -11.07
CA GLU A 224 -3.22 -1.51 -11.85
C GLU A 224 -1.75 -1.13 -11.99
N VAL A 225 -1.37 -0.65 -13.18
CA VAL A 225 0.01 -0.20 -13.46
C VAL A 225 0.44 0.95 -12.56
N SER A 226 -0.49 1.80 -12.14
CA SER A 226 -0.26 2.86 -11.14
C SER A 226 0.31 2.34 -9.83
N VAL A 227 -0.11 1.16 -9.38
CA VAL A 227 0.38 0.52 -8.14
C VAL A 227 1.86 0.16 -8.27
N LEU A 228 2.31 -0.25 -9.46
CA LEU A 228 3.73 -0.56 -9.68
C LEU A 228 4.65 0.65 -9.44
N THR A 229 4.19 1.86 -9.73
CA THR A 229 4.98 3.09 -9.44
C THR A 229 5.27 3.25 -7.96
N GLU A 230 4.31 2.95 -7.10
CA GLU A 230 4.50 2.99 -5.64
C GLU A 230 5.35 1.82 -5.13
N LEU A 231 5.11 0.62 -5.63
CA LEU A 231 5.87 -0.57 -5.26
C LEU A 231 7.35 -0.43 -5.61
N PHE A 232 7.67 0.15 -6.77
CA PHE A 232 9.06 0.35 -7.22
C PHE A 232 9.83 1.45 -6.48
N ARG A 233 9.18 2.20 -5.57
CA ARG A 233 9.91 3.04 -4.59
C ARG A 233 10.67 2.21 -3.57
N ARG A 234 10.15 1.02 -3.23
CA ARG A 234 10.68 0.14 -2.19
C ARG A 234 11.34 -1.12 -2.74
N PHE A 235 10.81 -1.66 -3.84
CA PHE A 235 11.23 -2.92 -4.44
C PHE A 235 11.96 -2.70 -5.77
N LYS A 236 12.82 -3.63 -6.13
CA LYS A 236 13.59 -3.58 -7.38
C LYS A 236 12.80 -4.17 -8.55
N VAL A 237 12.04 -5.21 -8.28
CA VAL A 237 11.25 -5.95 -9.27
C VAL A 237 9.90 -6.39 -8.68
N ALA A 238 8.92 -6.60 -9.55
CA ALA A 238 7.64 -7.23 -9.24
C ALA A 238 7.55 -8.59 -9.94
N ILE A 239 7.26 -9.63 -9.19
CA ILE A 239 6.99 -10.98 -9.73
C ILE A 239 5.49 -11.10 -9.95
N VAL A 240 5.08 -11.39 -11.16
CA VAL A 240 3.68 -11.62 -11.49
C VAL A 240 3.31 -13.05 -11.16
N LEU A 241 2.28 -13.22 -10.35
CA LEU A 241 1.74 -14.53 -9.96
C LEU A 241 0.46 -14.84 -10.74
N ASP A 242 0.23 -16.11 -10.98
CA ASP A 242 -1.05 -16.62 -11.46
C ASP A 242 -2.02 -16.90 -10.28
N PRO A 243 -3.30 -17.26 -10.55
CA PRO A 243 -4.27 -17.60 -9.50
C PRO A 243 -3.88 -18.80 -8.62
N LYS A 244 -2.86 -19.56 -8.99
CA LYS A 244 -2.29 -20.67 -8.20
C LYS A 244 -1.06 -20.25 -7.41
N ASN A 245 -0.77 -18.94 -7.36
CA ASN A 245 0.44 -18.35 -6.74
C ASN A 245 1.75 -18.84 -7.39
N GLN A 246 1.73 -19.18 -8.68
CA GLN A 246 2.93 -19.56 -9.43
C GLN A 246 3.49 -18.34 -10.15
N PRO A 247 4.81 -18.10 -10.13
CA PRO A 247 5.42 -17.00 -10.85
C PRO A 247 5.35 -17.23 -12.37
N VAL A 248 4.75 -16.29 -13.08
CA VAL A 248 4.53 -16.36 -14.53
C VAL A 248 5.31 -15.29 -15.30
N ASP A 249 5.70 -14.21 -14.64
CA ASP A 249 6.49 -13.14 -15.26
C ASP A 249 7.23 -12.31 -14.20
N ILE A 250 8.14 -11.46 -14.66
CA ILE A 250 8.88 -10.49 -13.87
C ILE A 250 8.80 -9.12 -14.54
N ILE A 251 8.51 -8.09 -13.75
CA ILE A 251 8.45 -6.69 -14.20
C ILE A 251 9.54 -5.91 -13.49
N THR A 252 10.29 -5.14 -14.26
CA THR A 252 11.32 -4.24 -13.78
C THR A 252 10.90 -2.78 -13.92
N ARG A 253 11.68 -1.87 -13.32
CA ARG A 253 11.46 -0.42 -13.50
C ARG A 253 11.55 0.02 -14.96
N ILE A 254 12.45 -0.58 -15.72
CA ILE A 254 12.59 -0.22 -17.14
C ILE A 254 11.39 -0.68 -17.95
N ASP A 255 10.84 -1.87 -17.68
CA ASP A 255 9.62 -2.34 -18.32
C ASP A 255 8.45 -1.37 -18.08
N LEU A 256 8.33 -0.86 -16.85
CA LEU A 256 7.30 0.11 -16.50
C LEU A 256 7.50 1.44 -17.24
N ILE A 257 8.74 1.95 -17.30
CA ILE A 257 9.07 3.19 -18.02
C ILE A 257 8.74 3.05 -19.51
N ASP A 258 9.12 1.95 -20.11
CA ASP A 258 8.85 1.68 -21.53
C ASP A 258 7.37 1.62 -21.82
N PHE A 259 6.60 0.93 -20.97
CA PHE A 259 5.16 0.84 -21.11
C PHE A 259 4.47 2.21 -21.00
N ILE A 260 4.81 3.00 -19.99
CA ILE A 260 4.27 4.37 -19.81
C ILE A 260 4.60 5.26 -21.01
N SER A 261 5.85 5.20 -21.50
CA SER A 261 6.29 5.98 -22.65
C SER A 261 5.51 5.64 -23.92
N GLN A 262 5.24 4.36 -24.16
CA GLN A 262 4.43 3.90 -25.29
C GLN A 262 2.97 4.36 -25.16
N ALA A 263 2.38 4.24 -23.97
CA ALA A 263 1.00 4.69 -23.71
C ALA A 263 0.83 6.21 -23.96
N GLN A 264 1.78 7.01 -23.49
CA GLN A 264 1.78 8.47 -23.70
C GLN A 264 1.96 8.85 -25.18
N SER A 265 2.79 8.12 -25.90
CA SER A 265 3.00 8.32 -27.33
C SER A 265 1.73 7.99 -28.13
N ALA A 266 1.04 6.90 -27.79
CA ALA A 266 -0.22 6.51 -28.41
C ALA A 266 -1.37 7.51 -28.14
N ALA A 267 -1.40 8.13 -26.95
CA ALA A 267 -2.36 9.17 -26.60
C ALA A 267 -2.16 10.46 -27.42
N LYS A 268 -0.89 10.85 -27.67
CA LYS A 268 -0.56 12.05 -28.48
C LYS A 268 -0.91 11.90 -29.98
N VAL A 269 -1.00 10.70 -30.49
CA VAL A 269 -1.38 10.44 -31.90
C VAL A 269 -2.88 10.45 -32.09
N LYS A 270 -3.68 10.30 -31.01
CA LYS A 270 -5.15 10.31 -31.05
C LYS A 270 -5.77 11.67 -30.74
N ALA A 271 -5.00 12.61 -30.23
CA ALA A 271 -5.41 14.00 -29.97
C ALA A 271 -5.01 14.90 -31.14
#